data_883c4d6d2fd354433b3bacbb669a1ecd
#
_entry.id   883c4d6d2fd354433b3bacbb669a1ecd
#
_cell.length_a   1.000
_cell.length_b   1.000
_cell.length_c   1.000
_cell.angle_alpha   90.00
_cell.angle_beta   90.00
_cell.angle_gamma   90.00
#
_symmetry.space_group_name_H-M   'P 1'
#
loop_
_entity.id
_entity.type
_entity.pdbx_description
1 polymer ?
#
loop_
_entity_poly.entity_id
_entity_poly.type
_entity_poly.pdbx_seq_one_letter_code
_entity_poly.pdbx_strand_id
1 'polypeptide(L)'
;MSRAETTAMLSKLVEKRLRNQTAFWASEVNFDRNTPDERSVDYVGFKPWNINGEPVPASVEKGCFEFYEVKSCMADFTSGNGLTFYGDQNYLVCTKELCDEIVWQKM
;
A
#
# COMPACT_ATOMS: atom_id res chain seq x y z
N MET A 1 9.16 -8.14 19.61
CA MET A 1 7.85 -8.08 18.94
C MET A 1 7.76 -9.17 17.89
N SER A 2 6.67 -9.93 17.84
CA SER A 2 6.52 -10.97 16.85
C SER A 2 6.24 -10.36 15.47
N ARG A 3 6.40 -11.19 14.43
CA ARG A 3 6.10 -10.80 13.05
C ARG A 3 4.64 -10.34 12.91
N ALA A 4 3.70 -11.07 13.52
CA ALA A 4 2.29 -10.73 13.48
C ALA A 4 2.00 -9.41 14.20
N GLU A 5 2.64 -9.16 15.33
CA GLU A 5 2.50 -7.91 16.08
C GLU A 5 3.07 -6.73 15.31
N THR A 6 4.20 -6.91 14.64
CA THR A 6 4.82 -5.88 13.81
C THR A 6 3.90 -5.53 12.64
N THR A 7 3.36 -6.54 11.95
CA THR A 7 2.42 -6.33 10.84
C THR A 7 1.18 -5.58 11.31
N ALA A 8 0.62 -5.96 12.46
CA ALA A 8 -0.56 -5.29 13.02
C ALA A 8 -0.27 -3.83 13.35
N MET A 9 0.88 -3.54 13.94
CA MET A 9 1.30 -2.17 14.26
C MET A 9 1.43 -1.32 12.99
N LEU A 10 2.13 -1.82 12.00
CA LEU A 10 2.33 -1.11 10.73
C LEU A 10 1.01 -0.89 10.01
N SER A 11 0.14 -1.88 9.99
CA SER A 11 -1.18 -1.77 9.36
C SER A 11 -2.03 -0.69 10.00
N LYS A 12 -2.00 -0.58 11.33
CA LYS A 12 -2.72 0.50 12.03
C LYS A 12 -2.21 1.88 11.64
N LEU A 13 -0.91 2.02 11.44
CA LEU A 13 -0.31 3.29 11.02
C LEU A 13 -0.76 3.66 9.60
N VAL A 14 -0.81 2.69 8.68
CA VAL A 14 -1.29 2.91 7.32
C VAL A 14 -2.75 3.34 7.34
N GLU A 15 -3.60 2.66 8.11
CA GLU A 15 -5.03 2.99 8.21
C GLU A 15 -5.23 4.39 8.77
N LYS A 16 -4.46 4.77 9.79
CA LYS A 16 -4.52 6.12 10.34
C LYS A 16 -4.17 7.17 9.29
N ARG A 17 -3.10 6.93 8.53
CA ARG A 17 -2.70 7.83 7.44
C ARG A 17 -3.78 7.95 6.39
N LEU A 18 -4.36 6.83 5.95
CA LEU A 18 -5.40 6.82 4.93
C LEU A 18 -6.67 7.55 5.39
N ARG A 19 -7.12 7.30 6.63
CA ARG A 19 -8.29 8.00 7.18
C ARG A 19 -8.11 9.50 7.24
N ASN A 20 -6.88 9.96 7.48
CA ASN A 20 -6.59 11.40 7.56
C ASN A 20 -6.45 12.05 6.19
N GLN A 21 -6.19 11.29 5.14
CA GLN A 21 -5.89 11.83 3.82
C GLN A 21 -7.00 11.66 2.81
N THR A 22 -7.84 10.64 2.94
CA THR A 22 -8.87 10.36 1.94
C THR A 22 -10.03 9.60 2.56
N ALA A 23 -11.23 9.79 1.98
CA ALA A 23 -12.40 8.98 2.30
C ALA A 23 -12.47 7.71 1.46
N PHE A 24 -11.60 7.57 0.45
CA PHE A 24 -11.65 6.49 -0.53
C PHE A 24 -10.43 5.58 -0.36
N TRP A 25 -10.58 4.54 0.48
CA TRP A 25 -9.51 3.55 0.66
C TRP A 25 -10.11 2.18 0.98
N ALA A 26 -9.33 1.16 0.69
CA ALA A 26 -9.70 -0.22 0.96
C ALA A 26 -8.48 -1.03 1.36
N SER A 27 -8.70 -2.12 2.10
CA SER A 27 -7.67 -3.08 2.46
C SER A 27 -7.84 -4.37 1.67
N GLU A 28 -6.74 -5.09 1.50
CA GLU A 28 -6.73 -6.41 0.86
C GLU A 28 -7.41 -6.42 -0.50
N VAL A 29 -6.96 -5.54 -1.39
CA VAL A 29 -7.52 -5.42 -2.74
C VAL A 29 -6.85 -6.44 -3.67
N ASN A 30 -7.65 -7.22 -4.37
CA ASN A 30 -7.18 -8.23 -5.30
C ASN A 30 -7.36 -7.78 -6.75
N PHE A 31 -6.34 -8.03 -7.55
CA PHE A 31 -6.35 -7.73 -8.99
C PHE A 31 -6.24 -9.02 -9.78
N ASP A 32 -6.86 -9.04 -10.96
CA ASP A 32 -6.79 -10.17 -11.91
C ASP A 32 -7.17 -11.51 -11.26
N ARG A 33 -8.26 -11.49 -10.49
CA ARG A 33 -8.75 -12.66 -9.78
C ARG A 33 -8.98 -13.85 -10.72
N ASN A 34 -8.60 -15.03 -10.24
CA ASN A 34 -8.76 -16.29 -10.97
C ASN A 34 -7.96 -16.36 -12.27
N THR A 35 -6.88 -15.58 -12.36
CA THR A 35 -5.94 -15.64 -13.48
C THR A 35 -4.54 -15.96 -12.95
N PRO A 36 -3.60 -16.41 -13.82
CA PRO A 36 -2.20 -16.61 -13.42
C PRO A 36 -1.52 -15.34 -12.92
N ASP A 37 -2.07 -14.16 -13.26
CA ASP A 37 -1.51 -12.87 -12.88
C ASP A 37 -2.17 -12.29 -11.62
N GLU A 38 -2.94 -13.10 -10.90
CA GLU A 38 -3.64 -12.65 -9.69
C GLU A 38 -2.65 -12.09 -8.67
N ARG A 39 -2.95 -10.90 -8.15
CA ARG A 39 -2.13 -10.18 -7.17
C ARG A 39 -3.01 -9.51 -6.15
N SER A 40 -2.44 -9.28 -4.97
CA SER A 40 -3.12 -8.55 -3.91
C SER A 40 -2.26 -7.39 -3.43
N VAL A 41 -2.94 -6.34 -2.96
CA VAL A 41 -2.31 -5.16 -2.37
C VAL A 41 -2.89 -4.98 -0.97
N ASP A 42 -2.05 -4.71 0.01
CA ASP A 42 -2.50 -4.62 1.40
C ASP A 42 -3.46 -3.44 1.61
N TYR A 43 -3.14 -2.28 1.05
CA TYR A 43 -3.99 -1.09 1.14
C TYR A 43 -3.93 -0.29 -0.16
N VAL A 44 -5.08 0.22 -0.55
CA VAL A 44 -5.21 1.13 -1.69
C VAL A 44 -5.95 2.38 -1.22
N GLY A 45 -5.34 3.54 -1.44
CA GLY A 45 -5.99 4.83 -1.22
C GLY A 45 -6.19 5.53 -2.55
N PHE A 46 -7.31 6.22 -2.72
CA PHE A 46 -7.57 7.03 -3.89
C PHE A 46 -7.79 8.48 -3.50
N LYS A 47 -7.05 9.38 -4.15
CA LYS A 47 -7.21 10.82 -3.97
C LYS A 47 -7.75 11.41 -5.27
N PRO A 48 -9.04 11.73 -5.34
CA PRO A 48 -9.60 12.44 -6.51
C PRO A 48 -8.93 13.80 -6.66
N TRP A 49 -8.78 14.24 -7.91
CA TRP A 49 -8.12 15.52 -8.20
C TRP A 49 -9.05 16.68 -7.91
N ASN A 50 -8.50 17.71 -7.24
CA ASN A 50 -9.15 19.01 -7.04
C ASN A 50 -10.58 18.97 -6.52
N ILE A 51 -10.78 18.33 -5.34
CA ILE A 51 -12.12 18.19 -4.78
C ILE A 51 -12.50 19.40 -3.96
N ASN A 52 -13.50 20.12 -4.47
CA ASN A 52 -14.30 21.05 -3.66
C ASN A 52 -15.74 20.50 -3.70
N GLY A 53 -16.03 19.47 -2.87
CA GLY A 53 -17.33 18.84 -2.86
C GLY A 53 -17.28 17.39 -3.33
N GLU A 54 -18.36 16.89 -3.95
CA GLU A 54 -18.43 15.51 -4.42
C GLU A 54 -17.58 15.30 -5.67
N PRO A 55 -16.92 14.13 -5.81
CA PRO A 55 -16.14 13.81 -7.00
C PRO A 55 -17.00 13.79 -8.26
N VAL A 56 -16.49 14.41 -9.32
CA VAL A 56 -17.07 14.32 -10.66
C VAL A 56 -16.17 13.41 -11.51
N PRO A 57 -16.65 12.90 -12.67
CA PRO A 57 -15.84 11.98 -13.48
C PRO A 57 -14.43 12.49 -13.80
N ALA A 58 -14.29 13.78 -14.12
CA ALA A 58 -12.98 14.37 -14.41
C ALA A 58 -12.02 14.32 -13.20
N SER A 59 -12.53 14.48 -11.97
CA SER A 59 -11.70 14.40 -10.77
C SER A 59 -11.27 12.97 -10.48
N VAL A 60 -12.07 12.00 -10.87
CA VAL A 60 -11.70 10.57 -10.75
C VAL A 60 -10.64 10.21 -11.76
N GLU A 61 -10.79 10.62 -13.02
CA GLU A 61 -9.83 10.33 -14.08
C GLU A 61 -8.44 10.90 -13.80
N LYS A 62 -8.39 12.08 -13.19
CA LYS A 62 -7.14 12.77 -12.86
C LYS A 62 -6.63 12.49 -11.45
N GLY A 63 -7.32 11.62 -10.71
CA GLY A 63 -6.95 11.27 -9.36
C GLY A 63 -5.70 10.41 -9.28
N CYS A 64 -5.26 10.17 -8.05
CA CYS A 64 -4.04 9.42 -7.78
C CYS A 64 -4.36 8.20 -6.93
N PHE A 65 -3.90 7.03 -7.37
CA PHE A 65 -3.94 5.80 -6.58
C PHE A 65 -2.63 5.63 -5.83
N GLU A 66 -2.75 5.43 -4.51
CA GLU A 66 -1.62 5.11 -3.65
C GLU A 66 -1.74 3.66 -3.19
N PHE A 67 -0.73 2.86 -3.47
CA PHE A 67 -0.67 1.46 -3.08
C PHE A 67 0.32 1.29 -1.93
N TYR A 68 -0.09 0.55 -0.90
CA TYR A 68 0.71 0.30 0.30
C TYR A 68 0.90 -1.18 0.50
N GLU A 69 2.14 -1.60 0.60
CA GLU A 69 2.52 -2.97 0.93
C GLU A 69 3.20 -2.99 2.29
N VAL A 70 2.68 -3.79 3.22
CA VAL A 70 3.21 -3.89 4.58
C VAL A 70 4.11 -5.12 4.65
N LYS A 71 5.37 -4.92 5.01
CA LYS A 71 6.35 -5.99 5.17
C LYS A 71 6.95 -5.94 6.57
N SER A 72 6.94 -7.08 7.27
CA SER A 72 7.38 -7.16 8.67
C SER A 72 8.82 -7.65 8.85
N CYS A 73 9.39 -8.30 7.84
CA CYS A 73 10.75 -8.82 7.91
C CYS A 73 11.35 -9.00 6.51
N MET A 74 12.65 -9.24 6.45
CA MET A 74 13.37 -9.39 5.19
C MET A 74 12.88 -10.60 4.37
N ALA A 75 12.56 -11.71 5.00
CA ALA A 75 12.04 -12.89 4.32
C ALA A 75 10.72 -12.59 3.59
N ASP A 76 9.86 -11.81 4.23
CA ASP A 76 8.60 -11.35 3.67
C ASP A 76 8.83 -10.43 2.46
N PHE A 77 9.78 -9.53 2.56
CA PHE A 77 10.16 -8.65 1.47
C PHE A 77 10.76 -9.41 0.28
N THR A 78 11.69 -10.32 0.54
CA THR A 78 12.38 -11.05 -0.53
C THR A 78 11.50 -12.05 -1.25
N SER A 79 10.38 -12.48 -0.64
CA SER A 79 9.44 -13.38 -1.32
C SER A 79 8.80 -12.72 -2.55
N GLY A 80 8.77 -11.38 -2.59
CA GLY A 80 8.18 -10.65 -3.70
C GLY A 80 6.66 -10.64 -3.72
N ASN A 81 6.01 -11.36 -2.81
CA ASN A 81 4.56 -11.41 -2.73
C ASN A 81 4.00 -10.04 -2.37
N GLY A 82 3.01 -9.58 -3.11
CA GLY A 82 2.35 -8.31 -2.85
C GLY A 82 3.07 -7.08 -3.38
N LEU A 83 4.26 -7.21 -3.97
CA LEU A 83 4.99 -6.07 -4.53
C LEU A 83 4.53 -5.81 -5.96
N THR A 84 3.33 -5.29 -6.11
CA THR A 84 2.69 -5.08 -7.42
C THR A 84 3.12 -3.77 -8.08
N PHE A 85 3.23 -2.69 -7.31
CA PHE A 85 3.63 -1.36 -7.79
C PHE A 85 2.78 -0.84 -8.96
N TYR A 86 1.49 -1.15 -8.97
CA TYR A 86 0.55 -0.71 -10.01
C TYR A 86 -0.08 0.65 -9.73
N GLY A 87 0.13 1.22 -8.57
CA GLY A 87 -0.41 2.53 -8.22
C GLY A 87 0.37 3.66 -8.88
N ASP A 88 -0.21 4.84 -8.90
CA ASP A 88 0.50 6.06 -9.32
C ASP A 88 1.63 6.38 -8.34
N GLN A 89 1.39 6.10 -7.07
CA GLN A 89 2.42 6.13 -6.03
C GLN A 89 2.38 4.80 -5.28
N ASN A 90 3.53 4.25 -4.98
CA ASN A 90 3.66 2.94 -4.36
C ASN A 90 4.57 3.06 -3.14
N TYR A 91 4.08 2.56 -2.00
CA TYR A 91 4.80 2.66 -0.72
C TYR A 91 5.06 1.29 -0.14
N LEU A 92 6.28 1.08 0.28
CA LEU A 92 6.65 -0.06 1.11
C LEU A 92 6.64 0.41 2.57
N VAL A 93 5.81 -0.23 3.38
CA VAL A 93 5.66 0.11 4.80
C VAL A 93 6.36 -0.95 5.64
N CYS A 94 7.39 -0.54 6.35
CA CYS A 94 8.19 -1.45 7.15
C CYS A 94 8.82 -0.71 8.33
N THR A 95 9.46 -1.48 9.23
CA THR A 95 10.22 -0.87 10.32
C THR A 95 11.47 -0.18 9.79
N LYS A 96 12.02 0.74 10.59
CA LYS A 96 13.28 1.40 10.23
C LYS A 96 14.40 0.38 10.04
N GLU A 97 14.47 -0.61 10.91
CA GLU A 97 15.48 -1.68 10.84
C GLU A 97 15.42 -2.43 9.51
N LEU A 98 14.21 -2.81 9.08
CA LEU A 98 14.04 -3.49 7.80
C LEU A 98 14.38 -2.56 6.64
N CYS A 99 13.98 -1.31 6.70
CA CYS A 99 14.28 -0.31 5.68
C CYS A 99 15.79 -0.16 5.50
N ASP A 100 16.52 -0.02 6.59
CA ASP A 100 17.98 0.09 6.57
C ASP A 100 18.62 -1.16 5.95
N GLU A 101 18.13 -2.32 6.31
CA GLU A 101 18.59 -3.60 5.78
C GLU A 101 18.38 -3.71 4.26
N ILE A 102 17.22 -3.32 3.78
CA ILE A 102 16.88 -3.32 2.35
C ILE A 102 17.83 -2.37 1.59
N VAL A 103 18.04 -1.17 2.10
CA VAL A 103 18.91 -0.18 1.47
C VAL A 103 20.34 -0.71 1.38
N TRP A 104 20.85 -1.35 2.44
CA TRP A 104 22.19 -1.92 2.43
C TRP A 104 22.34 -3.04 1.39
N GLN A 105 21.35 -3.89 1.22
CA GLN A 105 21.42 -5.01 0.28
C GLN A 105 21.25 -4.59 -1.18
N LYS A 106 20.60 -3.45 -1.43
CA LYS A 106 20.32 -2.97 -2.79
C LYS A 106 21.34 -1.96 -3.30
N MET A 107 22.25 -1.55 -2.47
CA MET A 107 23.32 -0.63 -2.88
C MET A 107 24.52 -1.34 -3.50
#